data_44fc2cba1a12e20649e1b7d19f0908d3
#
_entry.id   44fc2cba1a12e20649e1b7d19f0908d3
#
_cell.length_a   1.000
_cell.length_b   1.000
_cell.length_c   1.000
_cell.angle_alpha   90.00
_cell.angle_beta   90.00
_cell.angle_gamma   90.00
#
_symmetry.space_group_name_H-M   'P 1'
#
loop_
_entity.id
_entity.type
_entity.pdbx_description
1 polymer ?
#
loop_
_entity_poly.entity_id
_entity_poly.type
_entity_poly.pdbx_seq_one_letter_code
_entity_poly.pdbx_strand_id
1 'polypeptide(L)'
;MIAYAYARGPACRLRTLALVLLLVALMWVGPWLSQASAQGGGDAPPPPLAPTSERLFPQLHDARETLPPFLRDADVTLHLRTYYFNRTKPDDTVNEALAFGGWIGVKSGWLFDTFAMGATLYGSAPLYAPDDRDGTLLLQPGQKGYYVPGEAWGALRYKEYALLTGYRQMVDQAYINPQDNRMTPNTFEGVTLGGKLDWVKYLGGYLWQIKPRNSDDFISMSEQAGAKGSNDGAGLAGVSMTPMKGLKFDVSNQYGVNTFNIIYAAADYLTPLSDSWKGRVGAQFTDERAVGDALVNNAQTRFWSTQQGGMQVQLIYKDLTLTTAFSITGAGNTIQSPWGSFPGYLSMIDQDFNRANEKAWLVGAAYDFSRVLTQGLSGYFKFAWGTDAINPATRNPAPNQGEYDFNVDYRPPWITPTPLRGLWIRARAAVLDQQDAKVTGYQFRIIINWERDLF
;
A
#
# COMPACT_ATOMS: atom_id res chain seq x y z
N MET A 1 -14.32 -44.97 24.93
CA MET A 1 -13.51 -43.84 24.47
C MET A 1 -14.05 -43.45 23.08
N ILE A 2 -15.01 -42.52 23.05
CA ILE A 2 -15.74 -42.16 21.82
C ILE A 2 -15.18 -40.81 21.37
N ALA A 3 -14.54 -40.83 20.16
CA ALA A 3 -14.02 -39.64 19.52
C ALA A 3 -15.18 -38.83 18.92
N TYR A 4 -15.38 -37.60 19.37
CA TYR A 4 -16.28 -36.63 18.73
C TYR A 4 -15.55 -35.97 17.56
N ALA A 5 -15.86 -36.44 16.35
CA ALA A 5 -15.52 -35.73 15.13
C ALA A 5 -16.58 -34.64 14.90
N TYR A 6 -16.24 -33.39 15.11
CA TYR A 6 -17.05 -32.23 14.73
C TYR A 6 -16.93 -32.01 13.21
N ALA A 7 -17.82 -32.62 12.45
CA ALA A 7 -18.00 -32.28 11.04
C ALA A 7 -18.61 -30.88 10.94
N ARG A 8 -17.82 -29.88 10.55
CA ARG A 8 -18.35 -28.56 10.15
C ARG A 8 -19.15 -28.74 8.84
N GLY A 9 -20.47 -28.65 8.97
CA GLY A 9 -21.43 -28.93 7.92
C GLY A 9 -21.40 -27.90 6.76
N PRO A 10 -22.08 -28.22 5.64
CA PRO A 10 -22.11 -27.42 4.40
C PRO A 10 -22.71 -26.01 4.57
N ALA A 11 -23.34 -25.71 5.69
CA ALA A 11 -23.94 -24.41 5.98
C ALA A 11 -22.94 -23.25 6.09
N CYS A 12 -21.66 -23.50 6.47
CA CYS A 12 -20.65 -22.46 6.53
C CYS A 12 -20.15 -22.07 5.13
N ARG A 13 -20.04 -23.06 4.23
CA ARG A 13 -19.69 -22.83 2.82
C ARG A 13 -20.79 -22.07 2.06
N LEU A 14 -22.06 -22.30 2.39
CA LEU A 14 -23.19 -21.59 1.78
C LEU A 14 -23.26 -20.11 2.20
N ARG A 15 -22.91 -19.78 3.45
CA ARG A 15 -22.91 -18.38 3.92
C ARG A 15 -21.81 -17.55 3.27
N THR A 16 -20.61 -18.11 3.09
CA THR A 16 -19.51 -17.44 2.41
C THR A 16 -19.79 -17.28 0.92
N LEU A 17 -20.34 -18.33 0.27
CA LEU A 17 -20.78 -18.28 -1.12
C LEU A 17 -21.93 -17.29 -1.33
N ALA A 18 -22.88 -17.20 -0.39
CA ALA A 18 -23.99 -16.26 -0.44
C ALA A 18 -23.52 -14.80 -0.30
N LEU A 19 -22.51 -14.52 0.54
CA LEU A 19 -21.92 -13.18 0.66
C LEU A 19 -21.18 -12.79 -0.62
N VAL A 20 -20.44 -13.73 -1.20
CA VAL A 20 -19.73 -13.54 -2.49
C VAL A 20 -20.74 -13.34 -3.62
N LEU A 21 -21.81 -14.13 -3.66
CA LEU A 21 -22.88 -13.99 -4.66
C LEU A 21 -23.70 -12.69 -4.47
N LEU A 22 -23.88 -12.20 -3.24
CA LEU A 22 -24.53 -10.92 -2.98
C LEU A 22 -23.67 -9.75 -3.48
N LEU A 23 -22.36 -9.82 -3.32
CA LEU A 23 -21.40 -8.83 -3.87
C LEU A 23 -21.34 -8.90 -5.41
N VAL A 24 -21.46 -10.10 -5.99
CA VAL A 24 -21.51 -10.30 -7.45
C VAL A 24 -22.88 -9.90 -8.03
N ALA A 25 -23.99 -10.14 -7.32
CA ALA A 25 -25.33 -9.72 -7.75
C ALA A 25 -25.50 -8.19 -7.78
N LEU A 26 -24.76 -7.44 -6.96
CA LEU A 26 -24.69 -5.98 -7.03
C LEU A 26 -23.98 -5.46 -8.29
N MET A 27 -23.29 -6.33 -9.05
CA MET A 27 -22.61 -5.99 -10.32
C MET A 27 -23.48 -6.12 -11.58
N TRP A 28 -24.76 -6.53 -11.46
CA TRP A 28 -25.60 -6.91 -12.62
C TRP A 28 -26.75 -5.95 -12.95
N VAL A 29 -26.51 -4.63 -12.96
CA VAL A 29 -27.51 -3.69 -13.51
C VAL A 29 -26.83 -2.66 -14.44
N GLY A 30 -27.18 -2.73 -15.65
CA GLY A 30 -26.97 -2.07 -16.91
C GLY A 30 -26.51 -0.60 -17.02
N PRO A 31 -26.29 -0.11 -18.28
CA PRO A 31 -25.17 0.77 -18.63
C PRO A 31 -25.49 2.27 -18.52
N TRP A 32 -24.43 3.10 -18.44
CA TRP A 32 -24.20 4.44 -18.98
C TRP A 32 -23.17 5.25 -18.18
N LEU A 33 -21.99 5.34 -18.75
CA LEU A 33 -20.98 6.41 -18.96
C LEU A 33 -20.40 7.29 -17.81
N SER A 34 -19.15 7.28 -17.48
CA SER A 34 -17.92 8.07 -17.73
C SER A 34 -16.81 8.04 -16.67
N GLN A 35 -15.62 8.17 -17.17
CA GLN A 35 -14.25 8.40 -16.67
C GLN A 35 -13.97 8.24 -15.16
N ALA A 36 -13.30 7.13 -14.82
CA ALA A 36 -12.50 6.97 -13.63
C ALA A 36 -11.07 6.57 -14.02
N SER A 37 -10.08 7.20 -13.44
CA SER A 37 -8.69 6.77 -13.53
C SER A 37 -8.48 5.60 -12.58
N ALA A 38 -8.39 4.38 -13.12
CA ALA A 38 -8.00 3.20 -12.36
C ALA A 38 -6.47 3.17 -12.25
N GLN A 39 -5.95 3.32 -11.04
CA GLN A 39 -4.57 2.98 -10.72
C GLN A 39 -4.53 1.49 -10.38
N GLY A 40 -3.77 0.72 -11.17
CA GLY A 40 -3.50 -0.69 -10.90
C GLY A 40 -2.29 -0.82 -9.96
N GLY A 41 -2.32 -1.81 -9.12
CA GLY A 41 -1.28 -2.18 -8.17
C GLY A 41 -1.91 -2.47 -6.81
N GLY A 42 -1.45 -3.56 -6.16
CA GLY A 42 -1.90 -3.95 -4.83
C GLY A 42 -1.98 -2.77 -3.88
N ASP A 43 -2.53 -2.87 -2.75
CA ASP A 43 -2.70 -1.92 -1.64
C ASP A 43 -2.34 -0.42 -1.84
N ALA A 44 -2.32 0.09 -3.09
CA ALA A 44 -2.13 1.51 -3.32
C ALA A 44 -3.19 2.27 -2.50
N PRO A 45 -2.79 3.22 -1.67
CA PRO A 45 -3.75 4.09 -1.02
C PRO A 45 -4.64 4.70 -2.12
N PRO A 46 -5.92 4.87 -1.88
CA PRO A 46 -6.77 5.60 -2.80
C PRO A 46 -6.11 6.95 -3.07
N PRO A 47 -6.33 7.53 -4.24
CA PRO A 47 -5.85 8.89 -4.50
C PRO A 47 -6.28 9.76 -3.32
N PRO A 48 -5.41 10.63 -2.82
CA PRO A 48 -5.75 11.54 -1.74
C PRO A 48 -7.09 12.18 -2.07
N LEU A 49 -7.96 12.26 -1.09
CA LEU A 49 -9.21 13.01 -1.23
C LEU A 49 -8.83 14.36 -1.80
N ALA A 50 -9.48 14.77 -2.89
CA ALA A 50 -9.28 16.13 -3.42
C ALA A 50 -9.38 17.08 -2.23
N PRO A 51 -8.40 17.99 -2.04
CA PRO A 51 -8.42 18.89 -0.90
C PRO A 51 -9.81 19.51 -0.83
N THR A 52 -10.54 19.22 0.22
CA THR A 52 -11.84 19.81 0.43
C THR A 52 -11.56 21.28 0.70
N SER A 53 -11.96 22.16 -0.22
CA SER A 53 -11.84 23.61 -0.02
C SER A 53 -12.58 24.13 1.21
N GLU A 54 -13.35 23.29 1.88
CA GLU A 54 -14.05 23.58 3.11
C GLU A 54 -13.28 23.04 4.31
N ARG A 55 -12.73 23.96 5.08
CA ARG A 55 -12.09 23.73 6.36
C ARG A 55 -13.12 23.51 7.45
N LEU A 56 -12.78 22.76 8.49
CA LEU A 56 -13.69 22.50 9.61
C LEU A 56 -13.95 23.78 10.41
N PHE A 57 -12.92 24.65 10.54
CA PHE A 57 -12.98 25.92 11.27
C PHE A 57 -12.52 27.09 10.38
N PRO A 58 -13.30 27.51 9.37
CA PRO A 58 -12.90 28.57 8.44
C PRO A 58 -12.60 29.88 9.15
N GLN A 59 -13.27 30.19 10.25
CA GLN A 59 -13.06 31.41 11.05
C GLN A 59 -11.64 31.51 11.63
N LEU A 60 -11.01 30.39 11.97
CA LEU A 60 -9.61 30.37 12.44
C LEU A 60 -8.64 30.64 11.29
N HIS A 61 -9.02 30.27 10.07
CA HIS A 61 -8.27 30.62 8.88
C HIS A 61 -8.27 32.14 8.65
N ASP A 62 -9.45 32.74 8.64
CA ASP A 62 -9.62 34.18 8.40
C ASP A 62 -8.85 35.01 9.46
N ALA A 63 -8.86 34.56 10.72
CA ALA A 63 -8.10 35.18 11.81
C ALA A 63 -6.57 35.16 11.59
N ARG A 64 -6.05 34.25 10.73
CA ARG A 64 -4.61 34.13 10.42
C ARG A 64 -4.15 34.95 9.22
N GLU A 65 -5.06 35.57 8.46
CA GLU A 65 -4.70 36.30 7.22
C GLU A 65 -3.65 37.40 7.46
N THR A 66 -3.64 37.98 8.66
CA THR A 66 -2.67 39.03 9.05
C THR A 66 -1.32 38.50 9.51
N LEU A 67 -1.16 37.19 9.68
CA LEU A 67 0.07 36.56 10.16
C LEU A 67 1.10 36.40 9.02
N PRO A 68 2.40 36.30 9.36
CA PRO A 68 3.43 35.94 8.37
C PRO A 68 3.10 34.62 7.65
N PRO A 69 3.52 34.42 6.38
CA PRO A 69 3.21 33.24 5.57
C PRO A 69 3.50 31.90 6.26
N PHE A 70 4.54 31.85 7.09
CA PHE A 70 4.90 30.67 7.85
C PHE A 70 3.78 30.15 8.79
N LEU A 71 3.04 31.08 9.42
CA LEU A 71 1.91 30.76 10.31
C LEU A 71 0.56 30.83 9.57
N ARG A 72 0.42 31.79 8.66
CA ARG A 72 -0.81 31.99 7.87
C ARG A 72 -1.14 30.75 7.04
N ASP A 73 -0.14 30.21 6.35
CA ASP A 73 -0.29 29.09 5.41
C ASP A 73 0.01 27.74 6.09
N ALA A 74 -0.03 27.70 7.43
CA ALA A 74 0.08 26.44 8.16
C ALA A 74 -1.19 25.61 8.03
N ASP A 75 -1.04 24.29 7.84
CA ASP A 75 -2.14 23.33 7.75
C ASP A 75 -2.14 22.41 8.97
N VAL A 76 -3.34 22.08 9.45
CA VAL A 76 -3.54 21.04 10.46
C VAL A 76 -4.54 20.03 9.91
N THR A 77 -4.07 18.82 9.69
CA THR A 77 -4.88 17.72 9.16
C THR A 77 -5.20 16.73 10.26
N LEU A 78 -6.47 16.34 10.38
CA LEU A 78 -6.92 15.27 11.25
C LEU A 78 -7.42 14.11 10.40
N HIS A 79 -6.87 12.92 10.59
CA HIS A 79 -7.30 11.69 9.97
C HIS A 79 -7.72 10.69 11.06
N LEU A 80 -8.95 10.23 11.02
CA LEU A 80 -9.47 9.19 11.90
C LEU A 80 -9.73 7.93 11.09
N ARG A 81 -9.37 6.77 11.67
CA ARG A 81 -9.53 5.47 11.05
C ARG A 81 -10.11 4.46 12.04
N THR A 82 -11.18 3.79 11.62
CA THR A 82 -11.67 2.57 12.28
C THR A 82 -11.42 1.42 11.33
N TYR A 83 -10.77 0.36 11.81
CA TYR A 83 -10.35 -0.74 10.97
C TYR A 83 -10.66 -2.08 11.62
N TYR A 84 -11.58 -2.84 11.02
CA TYR A 84 -11.78 -4.26 11.34
C TYR A 84 -11.01 -5.13 10.36
N PHE A 85 -10.28 -6.08 10.89
CA PHE A 85 -9.49 -7.06 10.15
C PHE A 85 -9.73 -8.45 10.72
N ASN A 86 -10.07 -9.39 9.85
CA ASN A 86 -10.14 -10.83 10.16
C ASN A 86 -9.47 -11.61 9.04
N ARG A 87 -8.58 -12.54 9.38
CA ARG A 87 -7.90 -13.42 8.44
C ARG A 87 -7.75 -14.82 9.03
N THR A 88 -8.16 -15.84 8.27
CA THR A 88 -7.75 -17.22 8.47
C THR A 88 -6.75 -17.60 7.41
N LYS A 89 -5.57 -18.06 7.81
CA LYS A 89 -4.50 -18.49 6.91
C LYS A 89 -4.70 -19.95 6.49
N PRO A 90 -4.01 -20.43 5.42
CA PRO A 90 -4.07 -21.82 4.98
C PRO A 90 -3.62 -22.85 6.03
N ASP A 91 -2.88 -22.46 7.05
CA ASP A 91 -2.47 -23.30 8.19
C ASP A 91 -3.48 -23.32 9.34
N ASP A 92 -4.66 -22.70 9.17
CA ASP A 92 -5.74 -22.52 10.14
C ASP A 92 -5.43 -21.49 11.26
N THR A 93 -4.35 -20.70 11.12
CA THR A 93 -4.07 -19.59 12.04
C THR A 93 -5.05 -18.45 11.79
N VAL A 94 -5.68 -17.95 12.86
CA VAL A 94 -6.62 -16.81 12.80
C VAL A 94 -5.97 -15.56 13.35
N ASN A 95 -6.07 -14.44 12.61
CA ASN A 95 -5.70 -13.11 13.10
C ASN A 95 -6.93 -12.21 13.04
N GLU A 96 -7.25 -11.53 14.14
CA GLU A 96 -8.44 -10.68 14.20
C GLU A 96 -8.24 -9.49 15.14
N ALA A 97 -8.65 -8.30 14.70
CA ALA A 97 -8.74 -7.13 15.53
C ALA A 97 -9.70 -6.09 14.95
N LEU A 98 -10.28 -5.28 15.80
CA LEU A 98 -10.93 -4.00 15.50
C LEU A 98 -10.14 -2.92 16.23
N ALA A 99 -9.57 -1.97 15.50
CA ALA A 99 -8.80 -0.86 16.05
C ALA A 99 -9.40 0.49 15.65
N PHE A 100 -9.18 1.50 16.49
CA PHE A 100 -9.49 2.89 16.23
C PHE A 100 -8.25 3.75 16.44
N GLY A 101 -8.05 4.75 15.58
CA GLY A 101 -6.89 5.63 15.66
C GLY A 101 -6.79 6.54 14.46
N GLY A 102 -5.58 6.76 13.97
CA GLY A 102 -5.26 7.66 12.87
C GLY A 102 -4.13 8.60 13.23
N TRP A 103 -4.24 9.87 12.81
CA TRP A 103 -3.19 10.88 13.07
C TRP A 103 -3.71 12.30 13.07
N ILE A 104 -2.94 13.15 13.75
CA ILE A 104 -3.03 14.60 13.62
C ILE A 104 -1.68 15.12 13.16
N GLY A 105 -1.67 15.85 12.06
CA GLY A 105 -0.48 16.45 11.46
C GLY A 105 -0.54 17.96 11.44
N VAL A 106 0.60 18.59 11.66
CA VAL A 106 0.79 20.05 11.54
C VAL A 106 1.93 20.29 10.58
N LYS A 107 1.72 21.19 9.61
CA LYS A 107 2.74 21.64 8.66
C LYS A 107 2.71 23.15 8.59
N SER A 108 3.88 23.80 8.72
CA SER A 108 4.01 25.25 8.54
C SER A 108 3.86 25.66 7.08
N GLY A 109 3.54 26.93 6.83
CA GLY A 109 3.84 27.56 5.56
C GLY A 109 5.35 27.71 5.33
N TRP A 110 5.74 28.31 4.20
CA TRP A 110 7.15 28.52 3.85
C TRP A 110 7.67 29.86 4.38
N LEU A 111 8.65 29.80 5.28
CA LEU A 111 9.39 30.99 5.73
C LEU A 111 10.38 31.40 4.63
N PHE A 112 10.28 32.66 4.17
CA PHE A 112 11.09 33.21 3.07
C PHE A 112 11.08 32.35 1.80
N ASP A 113 9.96 31.66 1.53
CA ASP A 113 9.81 30.73 0.42
C ASP A 113 10.84 29.56 0.40
N THR A 114 11.57 29.37 1.50
CA THR A 114 12.72 28.46 1.57
C THR A 114 12.58 27.39 2.63
N PHE A 115 12.15 27.73 3.86
CA PHE A 115 12.12 26.81 5.00
C PHE A 115 10.70 26.46 5.41
N ALA A 116 10.43 25.18 5.67
CA ALA A 116 9.21 24.68 6.30
C ALA A 116 9.53 23.57 7.30
N MET A 117 8.59 23.31 8.20
CA MET A 117 8.67 22.22 9.16
C MET A 117 7.30 21.58 9.37
N GLY A 118 7.29 20.34 9.86
CA GLY A 118 6.05 19.64 10.19
C GLY A 118 6.25 18.54 11.21
N ALA A 119 5.15 18.14 11.84
CA ALA A 119 5.09 17.04 12.79
C ALA A 119 3.75 16.34 12.68
N THR A 120 3.75 15.00 12.86
CA THR A 120 2.53 14.17 12.86
C THR A 120 2.58 13.19 14.01
N LEU A 121 1.54 13.19 14.83
CA LEU A 121 1.30 12.21 15.89
C LEU A 121 0.39 11.11 15.34
N TYR A 122 0.86 9.88 15.35
CA TYR A 122 0.14 8.68 14.96
C TYR A 122 -0.36 7.91 16.17
N GLY A 123 -1.47 7.17 16.03
CA GLY A 123 -1.96 6.31 17.08
C GLY A 123 -2.88 5.20 16.60
N SER A 124 -2.92 4.13 17.38
CA SER A 124 -3.86 3.02 17.24
C SER A 124 -4.21 2.45 18.60
N ALA A 125 -5.48 2.28 18.87
CA ALA A 125 -6.00 1.70 20.10
C ALA A 125 -6.91 0.50 19.78
N PRO A 126 -6.86 -0.59 20.57
CA PRO A 126 -7.74 -1.73 20.40
C PRO A 126 -9.18 -1.36 20.84
N LEU A 127 -10.17 -1.67 19.99
CA LEU A 127 -11.57 -1.71 20.37
C LEU A 127 -12.02 -3.15 20.64
N TYR A 128 -11.50 -4.10 19.85
CA TYR A 128 -11.66 -5.55 20.03
C TYR A 128 -10.41 -6.24 19.51
N ALA A 129 -9.71 -6.97 20.36
CA ALA A 129 -8.41 -7.57 20.03
C ALA A 129 -8.15 -8.80 20.93
N PRO A 130 -8.64 -10.00 20.56
CA PRO A 130 -8.41 -11.22 21.30
C PRO A 130 -6.93 -11.61 21.32
N ASP A 131 -6.39 -11.93 22.48
CA ASP A 131 -4.96 -12.23 22.68
C ASP A 131 -4.46 -13.43 21.84
N ASP A 132 -5.34 -14.41 21.59
CA ASP A 132 -5.05 -15.61 20.80
C ASP A 132 -5.12 -15.39 19.28
N ARG A 133 -5.43 -14.18 18.81
CA ARG A 133 -5.63 -13.82 17.39
C ARG A 133 -4.74 -12.68 16.92
N ASP A 134 -3.58 -12.51 17.53
CA ASP A 134 -2.60 -11.48 17.14
C ASP A 134 -2.06 -11.68 15.71
N GLY A 135 -1.49 -10.63 15.12
CA GLY A 135 -0.86 -10.64 13.80
C GLY A 135 -1.62 -9.90 12.69
N THR A 136 -2.62 -9.08 13.05
CA THR A 136 -3.32 -8.21 12.09
C THR A 136 -2.46 -7.03 11.60
N LEU A 137 -1.42 -6.66 12.36
CA LEU A 137 -0.60 -5.46 12.18
C LEU A 137 -1.41 -4.14 12.25
N LEU A 138 -2.59 -4.16 12.88
CA LEU A 138 -3.32 -2.95 13.27
C LEU A 138 -2.79 -2.41 14.59
N LEU A 139 -2.29 -3.30 15.43
CA LEU A 139 -1.78 -3.08 16.78
C LEU A 139 -0.35 -3.62 16.89
N GLN A 140 0.35 -3.27 17.94
CA GLN A 140 1.64 -3.87 18.29
C GLN A 140 1.49 -5.34 18.66
N PRO A 141 2.59 -6.13 18.66
CA PRO A 141 2.57 -7.50 19.16
C PRO A 141 1.92 -7.60 20.54
N GLY A 142 1.10 -8.64 20.75
CA GLY A 142 0.29 -8.80 21.95
C GLY A 142 -0.96 -7.90 21.96
N GLN A 143 -1.44 -7.49 20.77
CA GLN A 143 -2.69 -6.71 20.59
C GLN A 143 -2.69 -5.37 21.32
N LYS A 144 -1.52 -4.74 21.51
CA LYS A 144 -1.36 -3.49 22.26
C LYS A 144 -1.55 -2.27 21.38
N GLY A 145 -2.18 -1.22 21.92
CA GLY A 145 -2.24 0.09 21.29
C GLY A 145 -0.88 0.82 21.35
N TYR A 146 -0.73 1.85 20.53
CA TYR A 146 0.48 2.69 20.50
C TYR A 146 0.16 4.13 20.10
N TYR A 147 1.07 5.05 20.49
CA TYR A 147 1.09 6.45 20.08
C TYR A 147 2.53 6.87 19.84
N VAL A 148 2.81 7.57 18.72
CA VAL A 148 4.16 7.94 18.35
C VAL A 148 4.20 9.25 17.55
N PRO A 149 5.14 10.18 17.82
CA PRO A 149 5.48 11.26 16.89
C PRO A 149 6.24 10.65 15.70
N GLY A 150 5.47 10.13 14.73
CA GLY A 150 6.02 9.40 13.60
C GLY A 150 6.59 10.29 12.52
N GLU A 151 6.18 11.57 12.45
CA GLU A 151 6.84 12.59 11.66
C GLU A 151 7.28 13.78 12.52
N ALA A 152 8.48 14.29 12.24
CA ALA A 152 9.05 15.52 12.78
C ALA A 152 10.18 15.92 11.83
N TRP A 153 9.90 16.84 10.90
CA TRP A 153 10.85 17.16 9.84
C TRP A 153 11.04 18.67 9.66
N GLY A 154 12.23 19.01 9.19
CA GLY A 154 12.52 20.32 8.62
C GLY A 154 12.87 20.15 7.15
N ALA A 155 12.48 21.14 6.34
CA ALA A 155 12.72 21.10 4.90
C ALA A 155 13.24 22.45 4.38
N LEU A 156 14.17 22.37 3.42
CA LEU A 156 14.68 23.51 2.66
C LEU A 156 14.35 23.29 1.20
N ARG A 157 13.76 24.29 0.55
CA ARG A 157 13.49 24.23 -0.89
C ARG A 157 14.21 25.32 -1.67
N TYR A 158 14.57 24.97 -2.90
CA TYR A 158 14.97 25.94 -3.92
C TYR A 158 14.05 25.77 -5.13
N LYS A 159 13.00 26.61 -5.21
CA LYS A 159 11.93 26.51 -6.19
C LYS A 159 11.35 25.08 -6.24
N GLU A 160 11.12 24.55 -7.44
CA GLU A 160 10.74 23.14 -7.66
C GLU A 160 11.94 22.22 -7.89
N TYR A 161 13.13 22.80 -8.01
CA TYR A 161 14.33 22.08 -8.43
C TYR A 161 14.93 21.23 -7.32
N ALA A 162 14.86 21.69 -6.07
CA ALA A 162 15.44 20.97 -4.94
C ALA A 162 14.60 21.11 -3.68
N LEU A 163 14.39 20.01 -2.99
CA LEU A 163 13.77 19.91 -1.67
C LEU A 163 14.63 18.98 -0.82
N LEU A 164 15.34 19.54 0.15
CA LEU A 164 16.07 18.80 1.17
C LEU A 164 15.16 18.64 2.38
N THR A 165 14.91 17.40 2.81
CA THR A 165 14.09 17.10 4.01
C THR A 165 14.91 16.27 4.97
N GLY A 166 14.82 16.56 6.25
CA GLY A 166 15.59 15.84 7.27
C GLY A 166 14.77 15.43 8.47
N TYR A 167 15.22 14.39 9.14
CA TYR A 167 14.71 13.72 10.31
C TYR A 167 13.53 12.78 9.99
N ARG A 168 12.45 12.76 10.79
CA ARG A 168 11.31 11.82 10.65
C ARG A 168 10.36 12.29 9.57
N GLN A 169 10.32 11.59 8.47
CA GLN A 169 9.60 12.02 7.27
C GLN A 169 8.91 10.84 6.56
N MET A 170 7.92 11.16 5.74
CA MET A 170 7.43 10.22 4.74
C MET A 170 8.38 10.17 3.55
N VAL A 171 8.62 8.97 3.03
CA VAL A 171 9.34 8.72 1.79
C VAL A 171 8.46 7.84 0.92
N ASP A 172 8.29 8.20 -0.35
CA ASP A 172 7.48 7.44 -1.30
C ASP A 172 8.26 7.15 -2.59
N GLN A 173 8.86 5.98 -2.62
CA GLN A 173 9.58 5.41 -3.75
C GLN A 173 9.27 3.92 -3.82
N ALA A 174 9.50 3.27 -4.96
CA ALA A 174 9.38 1.82 -5.05
C ALA A 174 10.19 1.13 -3.94
N TYR A 175 9.61 0.16 -3.24
CA TYR A 175 10.19 -0.60 -2.12
C TYR A 175 10.45 0.18 -0.80
N ILE A 176 10.55 1.51 -0.84
CA ILE A 176 10.62 2.37 0.35
C ILE A 176 9.44 3.33 0.30
N ASN A 177 8.34 3.01 0.98
CA ASN A 177 7.13 3.80 0.90
C ASN A 177 6.28 3.69 2.18
N PRO A 178 5.26 4.54 2.33
CA PRO A 178 4.42 4.57 3.53
C PRO A 178 3.69 3.26 3.82
N GLN A 179 3.41 2.44 2.83
CA GLN A 179 2.64 1.21 2.98
C GLN A 179 1.37 1.42 3.85
N ASP A 180 0.59 2.46 3.56
CA ASP A 180 -0.58 2.86 4.36
C ASP A 180 -1.78 1.92 4.14
N ASN A 181 -1.61 0.68 4.55
CA ASN A 181 -2.62 -0.38 4.44
C ASN A 181 -3.00 -0.99 5.80
N ARG A 182 -2.64 -0.32 6.90
CA ARG A 182 -3.02 -0.62 8.30
C ARG A 182 -3.50 0.67 9.01
N MET A 183 -3.25 0.79 10.31
CA MET A 183 -3.73 1.95 11.10
C MET A 183 -2.92 3.22 10.83
N THR A 184 -1.61 3.09 10.72
CA THR A 184 -0.69 4.21 10.45
C THR A 184 0.34 3.83 9.38
N PRO A 185 0.93 4.78 8.66
CA PRO A 185 1.94 4.49 7.66
C PRO A 185 3.30 4.15 8.27
N ASN A 186 4.20 3.56 7.45
CA ASN A 186 5.62 3.61 7.73
C ASN A 186 6.12 5.06 7.62
N THR A 187 7.06 5.46 8.48
CA THR A 187 7.82 6.70 8.35
C THR A 187 9.30 6.42 8.59
N PHE A 188 10.17 7.35 8.18
CA PHE A 188 11.60 7.08 8.09
C PHE A 188 12.39 8.20 8.75
N GLU A 189 13.43 7.84 9.50
CA GLU A 189 14.46 8.78 9.94
C GLU A 189 15.59 8.82 8.92
N GLY A 190 15.87 10.00 8.41
CA GLY A 190 16.90 10.15 7.40
C GLY A 190 16.97 11.54 6.82
N VAL A 191 17.75 11.66 5.75
CA VAL A 191 17.85 12.85 4.93
C VAL A 191 17.58 12.49 3.49
N THR A 192 16.70 13.26 2.84
CA THR A 192 16.38 13.11 1.44
C THR A 192 16.52 14.40 0.67
N LEU A 193 16.96 14.31 -0.58
CA LEU A 193 16.98 15.39 -1.55
C LEU A 193 16.17 14.95 -2.76
N GLY A 194 15.09 15.67 -3.05
CA GLY A 194 14.25 15.45 -4.21
C GLY A 194 14.00 16.74 -4.98
N GLY A 195 13.40 16.61 -6.16
CA GLY A 195 13.06 17.77 -6.95
C GLY A 195 12.51 17.39 -8.33
N LYS A 196 12.24 18.45 -9.11
CA LYS A 196 11.76 18.31 -10.48
C LYS A 196 12.59 19.16 -11.43
N LEU A 197 13.03 18.54 -12.52
CA LEU A 197 13.75 19.17 -13.62
C LEU A 197 12.99 18.87 -14.92
N ASP A 198 12.11 19.78 -15.33
CA ASP A 198 11.22 19.63 -16.47
C ASP A 198 10.36 18.34 -16.37
N TRP A 199 10.58 17.36 -17.24
CA TRP A 199 9.86 16.08 -17.27
C TRP A 199 10.49 14.98 -16.38
N VAL A 200 11.55 15.29 -15.63
CA VAL A 200 12.25 14.38 -14.72
C VAL A 200 11.98 14.77 -13.27
N LYS A 201 11.48 13.86 -12.46
CA LYS A 201 11.46 13.94 -10.99
C LYS A 201 12.56 13.05 -10.44
N TYR A 202 13.23 13.47 -9.39
CA TYR A 202 14.27 12.69 -8.75
C TYR A 202 14.11 12.70 -7.22
N LEU A 203 14.56 11.64 -6.57
CA LEU A 203 14.66 11.51 -5.13
C LEU A 203 15.88 10.66 -4.80
N GLY A 204 16.71 11.13 -3.88
CA GLY A 204 17.83 10.38 -3.33
C GLY A 204 18.01 10.71 -1.86
N GLY A 205 18.73 9.86 -1.13
CA GLY A 205 18.96 10.08 0.29
C GLY A 205 19.55 8.89 1.02
N TYR A 206 19.62 9.04 2.33
CA TYR A 206 20.02 7.97 3.25
C TYR A 206 19.09 7.95 4.46
N LEU A 207 18.55 6.77 4.74
CA LEU A 207 17.63 6.50 5.83
C LEU A 207 18.32 5.57 6.82
N TRP A 208 18.37 5.95 8.09
CA TRP A 208 18.99 5.12 9.11
C TRP A 208 17.97 4.30 9.90
N GLN A 209 16.73 4.78 10.06
CA GLN A 209 15.67 4.05 10.75
C GLN A 209 14.33 4.12 10.03
N ILE A 210 13.46 3.16 10.33
CA ILE A 210 12.07 3.09 9.93
C ILE A 210 11.18 2.90 11.16
N LYS A 211 10.06 3.59 11.23
CA LYS A 211 8.93 3.25 12.08
C LYS A 211 7.99 2.33 11.30
N PRO A 212 7.89 1.04 11.62
CA PRO A 212 6.90 0.15 11.01
C PRO A 212 5.46 0.64 11.26
N ARG A 213 4.56 0.29 10.35
CA ARG A 213 3.15 0.71 10.38
C ARG A 213 2.34 0.29 11.62
N ASN A 214 2.87 -0.56 12.47
CA ASN A 214 2.25 -1.05 13.72
C ASN A 214 3.17 -0.91 14.94
N SER A 215 4.07 0.06 14.91
CA SER A 215 5.05 0.28 15.98
C SER A 215 5.08 1.74 16.42
N ASP A 216 5.45 1.99 17.66
CA ASP A 216 5.84 3.29 18.21
C ASP A 216 7.36 3.49 18.23
N ASP A 217 8.14 2.44 17.93
CA ASP A 217 9.58 2.48 17.87
C ASP A 217 10.10 2.69 16.46
N PHE A 218 11.23 3.40 16.34
CA PHE A 218 12.06 3.46 15.17
C PHE A 218 13.18 2.43 15.31
N ILE A 219 13.29 1.52 14.35
CA ILE A 219 14.32 0.48 14.27
C ILE A 219 15.21 0.72 13.04
N SER A 220 16.42 0.15 13.01
CA SER A 220 17.32 0.33 11.87
C SER A 220 16.72 -0.27 10.59
N MET A 221 17.10 0.28 9.44
CA MET A 221 16.66 -0.27 8.14
C MET A 221 17.11 -1.72 7.97
N SER A 222 18.30 -2.08 8.46
CA SER A 222 18.82 -3.45 8.40
C SER A 222 18.07 -4.41 9.33
N GLU A 223 17.69 -3.98 10.54
CA GLU A 223 16.87 -4.80 11.45
C GLU A 223 15.48 -5.04 10.86
N GLN A 224 14.84 -4.03 10.28
CA GLN A 224 13.58 -4.18 9.56
C GLN A 224 13.69 -5.15 8.37
N ALA A 225 14.85 -5.20 7.72
CA ALA A 225 15.12 -6.15 6.63
C ALA A 225 15.33 -7.60 7.11
N GLY A 226 15.44 -7.83 8.43
CA GLY A 226 15.62 -9.15 9.03
C GLY A 226 17.01 -9.39 9.63
N ALA A 227 17.93 -8.42 9.56
CA ALA A 227 19.25 -8.49 10.18
C ALA A 227 19.18 -8.10 11.68
N LYS A 228 18.68 -9.01 12.52
CA LYS A 228 18.43 -8.77 13.94
C LYS A 228 19.66 -8.25 14.68
N GLY A 229 19.47 -7.16 15.43
CA GLY A 229 20.51 -6.54 16.24
C GLY A 229 21.55 -5.74 15.44
N SER A 230 21.39 -5.58 14.12
CA SER A 230 22.22 -4.69 13.31
C SER A 230 21.67 -3.26 13.35
N ASN A 231 22.52 -2.28 13.08
CA ASN A 231 22.15 -0.86 13.13
C ASN A 231 22.56 -0.12 11.85
N ASP A 232 22.41 -0.78 10.70
CA ASP A 232 22.76 -0.23 9.41
C ASP A 232 21.54 0.43 8.74
N GLY A 233 21.79 1.49 7.95
CA GLY A 233 20.79 2.21 7.20
C GLY A 233 20.61 1.69 5.78
N ALA A 234 19.88 2.47 4.98
CA ALA A 234 19.71 2.22 3.55
C ALA A 234 19.85 3.51 2.74
N GLY A 235 20.63 3.46 1.67
CA GLY A 235 20.68 4.48 0.64
C GLY A 235 19.53 4.30 -0.34
N LEU A 236 18.99 5.40 -0.87
CA LEU A 236 18.00 5.37 -1.94
C LEU A 236 18.36 6.39 -3.03
N ALA A 237 18.07 6.04 -4.26
CA ALA A 237 18.15 6.94 -5.41
C ALA A 237 17.14 6.51 -6.46
N GLY A 238 16.45 7.46 -7.07
CA GLY A 238 15.51 7.15 -8.15
C GLY A 238 15.11 8.35 -8.97
N VAL A 239 14.65 8.05 -10.17
CA VAL A 239 14.12 9.01 -11.12
C VAL A 239 12.80 8.50 -11.69
N SER A 240 11.87 9.44 -11.87
CA SER A 240 10.61 9.24 -12.59
C SER A 240 10.58 10.21 -13.77
N MET A 241 10.42 9.69 -14.97
CA MET A 241 10.52 10.43 -16.22
C MET A 241 9.20 10.36 -16.99
N THR A 242 8.72 11.51 -17.48
CA THR A 242 7.53 11.60 -18.34
C THR A 242 7.88 12.35 -19.63
N PRO A 243 8.67 11.75 -20.54
CA PRO A 243 9.22 12.45 -21.71
C PRO A 243 8.16 12.88 -22.71
N MET A 244 7.02 12.21 -22.71
CA MET A 244 5.87 12.54 -23.55
C MET A 244 4.56 12.13 -22.88
N LYS A 245 3.45 12.68 -23.35
CA LYS A 245 2.11 12.37 -22.82
C LYS A 245 1.85 10.86 -22.89
N GLY A 246 1.47 10.29 -21.75
CA GLY A 246 1.12 8.88 -21.63
C GLY A 246 2.30 7.95 -21.38
N LEU A 247 3.54 8.35 -21.60
CA LEU A 247 4.73 7.52 -21.38
C LEU A 247 5.43 7.91 -20.07
N LYS A 248 5.63 6.93 -19.18
CA LYS A 248 6.31 7.08 -17.91
C LYS A 248 7.37 6.01 -17.74
N PHE A 249 8.54 6.39 -17.24
CA PHE A 249 9.59 5.49 -16.78
C PHE A 249 9.92 5.78 -15.33
N ASP A 250 10.09 4.74 -14.55
CA ASP A 250 10.58 4.82 -13.18
C ASP A 250 11.82 3.92 -13.05
N VAL A 251 12.89 4.44 -12.48
CA VAL A 251 14.11 3.67 -12.15
C VAL A 251 14.52 4.05 -10.75
N SER A 252 14.78 3.05 -9.90
CA SER A 252 15.25 3.30 -8.54
C SER A 252 16.21 2.24 -8.05
N ASN A 253 17.02 2.61 -7.08
CA ASN A 253 17.93 1.74 -6.35
C ASN A 253 17.75 1.97 -4.85
N GLN A 254 17.63 0.88 -4.09
CA GLN A 254 17.59 0.84 -2.64
C GLN A 254 18.73 -0.05 -2.15
N TYR A 255 19.75 0.56 -1.57
CA TYR A 255 20.94 -0.15 -1.08
C TYR A 255 20.87 -0.29 0.44
N GLY A 256 20.40 -1.43 0.93
CA GLY A 256 20.47 -1.79 2.35
C GLY A 256 21.89 -2.18 2.73
N VAL A 257 22.54 -1.37 3.56
CA VAL A 257 23.92 -1.63 4.01
C VAL A 257 24.00 -2.99 4.68
N ASN A 258 24.97 -3.82 4.28
CA ASN A 258 25.21 -5.18 4.79
C ASN A 258 24.05 -6.16 4.66
N THR A 259 22.99 -5.85 3.93
CA THR A 259 21.81 -6.70 3.74
C THR A 259 21.65 -7.11 2.29
N PHE A 260 20.92 -6.31 1.50
CA PHE A 260 20.74 -6.53 0.07
C PHE A 260 20.45 -5.22 -0.68
N ASN A 261 20.74 -5.23 -1.95
CA ASN A 261 20.46 -4.14 -2.87
C ASN A 261 19.27 -4.50 -3.77
N ILE A 262 18.38 -3.55 -4.00
CA ILE A 262 17.24 -3.65 -4.91
C ILE A 262 17.43 -2.64 -6.05
N ILE A 263 17.39 -3.10 -7.30
CA ILE A 263 17.26 -2.24 -8.48
C ILE A 263 15.86 -2.49 -9.05
N TYR A 264 15.10 -1.43 -9.24
CA TYR A 264 13.76 -1.48 -9.83
C TYR A 264 13.69 -0.59 -11.05
N ALA A 265 13.06 -1.08 -12.11
CA ALA A 265 12.74 -0.32 -13.31
C ALA A 265 11.31 -0.64 -13.76
N ALA A 266 10.58 0.38 -14.19
CA ALA A 266 9.24 0.23 -14.77
C ALA A 266 9.06 1.19 -15.95
N ALA A 267 8.26 0.76 -16.93
CA ALA A 267 7.82 1.57 -18.04
C ALA A 267 6.31 1.38 -18.22
N ASP A 268 5.58 2.47 -18.33
CA ASP A 268 4.13 2.49 -18.56
C ASP A 268 3.79 3.39 -19.73
N TYR A 269 2.93 2.89 -20.62
CA TYR A 269 2.41 3.66 -21.74
C TYR A 269 0.88 3.60 -21.78
N LEU A 270 0.24 4.75 -21.58
CA LEU A 270 -1.20 4.95 -21.70
C LEU A 270 -1.51 5.72 -22.98
N THR A 271 -2.33 5.14 -23.85
CA THR A 271 -2.70 5.75 -25.14
C THR A 271 -4.21 5.63 -25.40
N PRO A 272 -4.84 6.65 -26.04
CA PRO A 272 -6.17 6.47 -26.59
C PRO A 272 -6.12 5.48 -27.76
N LEU A 273 -7.05 4.52 -27.79
CA LEU A 273 -7.26 3.59 -28.89
C LEU A 273 -8.39 4.05 -29.81
N SER A 274 -9.39 4.75 -29.23
CA SER A 274 -10.49 5.42 -29.91
C SER A 274 -11.09 6.48 -28.98
N ASP A 275 -12.17 7.15 -29.38
CA ASP A 275 -12.87 8.15 -28.55
C ASP A 275 -13.35 7.59 -27.20
N SER A 276 -13.63 6.29 -27.11
CA SER A 276 -14.16 5.66 -25.92
C SER A 276 -13.20 4.68 -25.25
N TRP A 277 -12.15 4.24 -25.94
CA TRP A 277 -11.21 3.25 -25.45
C TRP A 277 -9.82 3.82 -25.22
N LYS A 278 -9.20 3.43 -24.11
CA LYS A 278 -7.77 3.65 -23.85
C LYS A 278 -7.10 2.31 -23.57
N GLY A 279 -5.87 2.18 -24.03
CA GLY A 279 -5.00 1.04 -23.70
C GLY A 279 -3.86 1.49 -22.82
N ARG A 280 -3.49 0.67 -21.82
CA ARG A 280 -2.27 0.83 -21.04
C ARG A 280 -1.46 -0.45 -21.13
N VAL A 281 -0.16 -0.31 -21.40
CA VAL A 281 0.80 -1.41 -21.33
C VAL A 281 1.88 -1.00 -20.35
N GLY A 282 2.20 -1.90 -19.42
CA GLY A 282 3.26 -1.72 -18.43
C GLY A 282 4.23 -2.89 -18.47
N ALA A 283 5.51 -2.61 -18.19
CA ALA A 283 6.54 -3.59 -17.94
C ALA A 283 7.34 -3.18 -16.72
N GLN A 284 7.78 -4.15 -15.92
CA GLN A 284 8.60 -3.90 -14.74
C GLN A 284 9.66 -4.97 -14.57
N PHE A 285 10.75 -4.58 -13.93
CA PHE A 285 11.86 -5.46 -13.59
C PHE A 285 12.43 -5.11 -12.23
N THR A 286 12.71 -6.12 -11.42
CA THR A 286 13.39 -6.02 -10.14
C THR A 286 14.61 -6.95 -10.16
N ASP A 287 15.77 -6.46 -9.73
CA ASP A 287 16.95 -7.27 -9.38
C ASP A 287 17.27 -7.07 -7.92
N GLU A 288 17.34 -8.15 -7.17
CA GLU A 288 17.73 -8.16 -5.77
C GLU A 288 18.97 -9.01 -5.55
N ARG A 289 19.92 -8.49 -4.76
CA ARG A 289 21.19 -9.18 -4.45
C ARG A 289 21.65 -8.89 -3.04
N ALA A 290 22.05 -9.92 -2.31
CA ALA A 290 22.76 -9.78 -1.05
C ALA A 290 24.07 -8.99 -1.26
N VAL A 291 24.36 -8.05 -0.35
CA VAL A 291 25.53 -7.16 -0.41
C VAL A 291 26.20 -7.02 0.95
N GLY A 292 27.46 -6.56 0.94
CA GLY A 292 28.25 -6.33 2.14
C GLY A 292 28.40 -7.61 2.96
N ASP A 293 28.08 -7.56 4.23
CA ASP A 293 28.12 -8.71 5.12
C ASP A 293 26.98 -9.71 4.91
N ALA A 294 26.02 -9.42 4.02
CA ALA A 294 24.89 -10.27 3.67
C ALA A 294 24.19 -10.85 4.92
N LEU A 295 23.86 -9.97 5.86
CA LEU A 295 23.24 -10.32 7.14
C LEU A 295 21.84 -10.93 6.99
N VAL A 296 21.20 -10.70 5.83
CA VAL A 296 19.94 -11.34 5.44
C VAL A 296 20.25 -12.40 4.39
N ASN A 297 20.19 -13.66 4.77
CA ASN A 297 20.51 -14.80 3.90
C ASN A 297 19.29 -15.70 3.68
N ASN A 298 19.38 -16.61 2.71
CA ASN A 298 18.31 -17.56 2.39
C ASN A 298 18.51 -18.96 2.98
N ALA A 299 19.31 -19.10 4.03
CA ALA A 299 19.68 -20.32 4.71
C ALA A 299 20.53 -21.32 3.91
N GLN A 300 20.62 -21.23 2.59
CA GLN A 300 21.51 -22.05 1.75
C GLN A 300 22.81 -21.34 1.38
N THR A 301 22.71 -20.08 1.10
CA THR A 301 23.86 -19.25 0.68
C THR A 301 23.78 -17.89 1.32
N ARG A 302 24.92 -17.42 1.81
CA ARG A 302 25.05 -16.07 2.34
C ARG A 302 24.79 -15.02 1.26
N PHE A 303 25.30 -15.25 0.04
CA PHE A 303 25.14 -14.37 -1.10
C PHE A 303 24.13 -14.99 -2.08
N TRP A 304 22.99 -14.40 -2.19
CA TRP A 304 21.92 -14.79 -3.10
C TRP A 304 21.60 -13.65 -4.07
N SER A 305 21.00 -14.00 -5.18
CA SER A 305 20.40 -13.03 -6.09
C SER A 305 19.12 -13.60 -6.68
N THR A 306 18.15 -12.72 -6.93
CA THR A 306 16.89 -13.08 -7.57
C THR A 306 16.41 -11.91 -8.43
N GLN A 307 15.66 -12.21 -9.48
CA GLN A 307 15.10 -11.23 -10.38
C GLN A 307 13.60 -11.50 -10.52
N GLN A 308 12.84 -10.45 -10.80
CA GLN A 308 11.46 -10.60 -11.25
C GLN A 308 11.19 -9.69 -12.44
N GLY A 309 10.62 -10.26 -13.50
CA GLY A 309 10.04 -9.53 -14.61
C GLY A 309 8.52 -9.61 -14.57
N GLY A 310 7.84 -8.53 -14.93
CA GLY A 310 6.38 -8.47 -15.00
C GLY A 310 5.89 -7.62 -16.17
N MET A 311 4.74 -7.99 -16.71
CA MET A 311 4.02 -7.22 -17.73
C MET A 311 2.55 -7.09 -17.35
N GLN A 312 1.95 -5.96 -17.72
CA GLN A 312 0.53 -5.69 -17.52
C GLN A 312 -0.07 -5.06 -18.77
N VAL A 313 -1.30 -5.46 -19.10
CA VAL A 313 -2.13 -4.79 -20.11
C VAL A 313 -3.47 -4.42 -19.48
N GLN A 314 -3.91 -3.19 -19.72
CA GLN A 314 -5.23 -2.72 -19.32
C GLN A 314 -5.99 -2.18 -20.54
N LEU A 315 -7.26 -2.56 -20.63
CA LEU A 315 -8.22 -1.97 -21.54
C LEU A 315 -9.23 -1.17 -20.72
N ILE A 316 -9.33 0.11 -21.03
CA ILE A 316 -10.16 1.07 -20.29
C ILE A 316 -11.27 1.53 -21.24
N TYR A 317 -12.51 1.20 -20.88
CA TYR A 317 -13.70 1.64 -21.60
C TYR A 317 -14.59 2.42 -20.63
N LYS A 318 -14.58 3.75 -20.79
CA LYS A 318 -15.36 4.64 -19.90
C LYS A 318 -15.05 4.34 -18.42
N ASP A 319 -16.01 3.80 -17.70
CA ASP A 319 -15.92 3.51 -16.25
C ASP A 319 -15.39 2.09 -15.94
N LEU A 320 -15.20 1.26 -16.99
CA LEU A 320 -14.69 -0.11 -16.87
C LEU A 320 -13.20 -0.17 -17.18
N THR A 321 -12.44 -0.82 -16.32
CA THR A 321 -11.04 -1.19 -16.58
C THR A 321 -10.91 -2.71 -16.50
N LEU A 322 -10.46 -3.33 -17.56
CA LEU A 322 -10.06 -4.74 -17.60
C LEU A 322 -8.54 -4.81 -17.52
N THR A 323 -8.03 -5.71 -16.69
CA THR A 323 -6.59 -5.88 -16.44
C THR A 323 -6.19 -7.33 -16.64
N THR A 324 -5.07 -7.55 -17.29
CA THR A 324 -4.33 -8.81 -17.26
C THR A 324 -2.87 -8.52 -16.97
N ALA A 325 -2.22 -9.38 -16.18
CA ALA A 325 -0.80 -9.25 -15.86
C ALA A 325 -0.14 -10.62 -15.76
N PHE A 326 1.18 -10.62 -15.89
CA PHE A 326 2.01 -11.81 -15.78
C PHE A 326 3.34 -11.45 -15.10
N SER A 327 3.89 -12.36 -14.29
CA SER A 327 5.22 -12.22 -13.70
C SER A 327 5.97 -13.54 -13.64
N ILE A 328 7.31 -13.43 -13.68
CA ILE A 328 8.24 -14.55 -13.46
C ILE A 328 9.27 -14.10 -12.45
N THR A 329 9.46 -14.90 -11.39
CA THR A 329 10.47 -14.69 -10.36
C THR A 329 11.60 -15.71 -10.51
N GLY A 330 12.84 -15.27 -10.35
CA GLY A 330 14.04 -16.13 -10.36
C GLY A 330 14.05 -17.10 -9.17
N ALA A 331 14.83 -18.18 -9.32
CA ALA A 331 14.88 -19.25 -8.34
C ALA A 331 15.80 -18.96 -7.12
N GLY A 332 16.47 -17.83 -7.10
CA GLY A 332 17.47 -17.52 -6.06
C GLY A 332 16.88 -17.21 -4.70
N ASN A 333 15.80 -16.45 -4.65
CA ASN A 333 15.08 -16.10 -3.44
C ASN A 333 13.66 -15.59 -3.78
N THR A 334 12.81 -15.44 -2.77
CA THR A 334 11.59 -14.61 -2.84
C THR A 334 12.00 -13.15 -2.89
N ILE A 335 11.31 -12.31 -3.68
CA ILE A 335 11.55 -10.86 -3.68
C ILE A 335 11.20 -10.28 -2.30
N GLN A 336 12.11 -9.50 -1.75
CA GLN A 336 11.98 -8.88 -0.43
C GLN A 336 11.44 -7.44 -0.56
N SER A 337 10.57 -7.02 0.34
CA SER A 337 10.06 -5.63 0.40
C SER A 337 9.88 -5.17 1.86
N PRO A 338 10.94 -5.17 2.67
CA PRO A 338 10.83 -4.92 4.11
C PRO A 338 10.49 -3.47 4.46
N TRP A 339 10.78 -2.52 3.57
CA TRP A 339 10.66 -1.09 3.84
C TRP A 339 9.43 -0.44 3.22
N GLY A 340 8.54 -1.24 2.62
CA GLY A 340 7.34 -0.70 1.98
C GLY A 340 6.50 -1.78 1.30
N SER A 341 5.52 -1.35 0.50
CA SER A 341 4.73 -2.24 -0.35
C SER A 341 5.56 -2.75 -1.51
N PHE A 342 5.34 -4.01 -1.89
CA PHE A 342 5.87 -4.59 -3.11
C PHE A 342 5.18 -3.93 -4.34
N PRO A 343 5.94 -3.38 -5.31
CA PRO A 343 5.36 -2.65 -6.44
C PRO A 343 4.92 -3.57 -7.60
N GLY A 344 4.91 -4.89 -7.41
CA GLY A 344 4.57 -5.87 -8.45
C GLY A 344 3.14 -5.78 -8.97
N TYR A 345 2.93 -5.98 -10.28
CA TYR A 345 1.59 -5.97 -10.90
C TYR A 345 0.66 -7.06 -10.36
N LEU A 346 1.21 -8.12 -9.76
CA LEU A 346 0.48 -9.21 -9.14
C LEU A 346 0.41 -9.13 -7.62
N SER A 347 0.71 -7.97 -7.02
CA SER A 347 0.46 -7.76 -5.59
C SER A 347 -1.05 -7.75 -5.33
N MET A 348 -1.54 -8.73 -4.57
CA MET A 348 -2.94 -8.92 -4.22
C MET A 348 -3.19 -8.47 -2.77
N ILE A 349 -4.37 -8.75 -2.22
CA ILE A 349 -4.72 -8.36 -0.84
C ILE A 349 -3.88 -9.12 0.19
N ASP A 350 -3.60 -10.40 -0.05
CA ASP A 350 -2.86 -11.28 0.88
C ASP A 350 -1.51 -11.74 0.32
N GLN A 351 -1.40 -12.06 -0.98
CA GLN A 351 -0.20 -12.59 -1.61
C GLN A 351 0.38 -11.62 -2.66
N ASP A 352 1.71 -11.58 -2.74
CA ASP A 352 2.43 -10.74 -3.72
C ASP A 352 2.81 -11.50 -5.01
N PHE A 353 2.63 -12.82 -5.05
CA PHE A 353 3.01 -13.69 -6.18
C PHE A 353 4.46 -13.44 -6.65
N ASN A 354 5.38 -13.40 -5.68
CA ASN A 354 6.78 -13.05 -5.85
C ASN A 354 7.74 -14.10 -5.26
N ARG A 355 7.23 -15.34 -5.00
CA ARG A 355 8.01 -16.43 -4.41
C ARG A 355 9.11 -16.89 -5.37
N ALA A 356 10.17 -17.46 -4.84
CA ALA A 356 11.27 -17.99 -5.65
C ALA A 356 10.76 -18.98 -6.72
N ASN A 357 11.21 -18.80 -7.97
CA ASN A 357 10.85 -19.57 -9.18
C ASN A 357 9.36 -19.48 -9.60
N GLU A 358 8.55 -18.64 -8.94
CA GLU A 358 7.11 -18.54 -9.23
C GLU A 358 6.84 -17.90 -10.59
N LYS A 359 5.91 -18.52 -11.33
CA LYS A 359 5.28 -17.96 -12.52
C LYS A 359 3.82 -17.68 -12.20
N ALA A 360 3.39 -16.46 -12.39
CA ALA A 360 2.04 -16.08 -11.99
C ALA A 360 1.36 -15.20 -13.04
N TRP A 361 0.02 -15.29 -13.10
CA TRP A 361 -0.80 -14.47 -13.96
C TRP A 361 -2.00 -13.94 -13.20
N LEU A 362 -2.56 -12.82 -13.68
CA LEU A 362 -3.69 -12.13 -13.09
C LEU A 362 -4.68 -11.70 -14.17
N VAL A 363 -5.97 -11.80 -13.85
CA VAL A 363 -7.05 -11.11 -14.55
C VAL A 363 -7.88 -10.32 -13.54
N GLY A 364 -8.41 -9.18 -13.97
CA GLY A 364 -9.22 -8.35 -13.10
C GLY A 364 -10.12 -7.40 -13.86
N ALA A 365 -11.15 -6.92 -13.17
CA ALA A 365 -12.07 -5.90 -13.64
C ALA A 365 -12.32 -4.89 -12.52
N ALA A 366 -12.24 -3.60 -12.83
CA ALA A 366 -12.61 -2.50 -11.94
C ALA A 366 -13.70 -1.66 -12.60
N TYR A 367 -14.64 -1.16 -11.81
CA TYR A 367 -15.74 -0.36 -12.31
C TYR A 367 -16.08 0.81 -11.37
N ASP A 368 -16.30 1.99 -11.94
CA ASP A 368 -16.89 3.13 -11.23
C ASP A 368 -18.41 3.10 -11.37
N PHE A 369 -19.10 2.80 -10.28
CA PHE A 369 -20.56 2.68 -10.21
C PHE A 369 -21.26 4.04 -10.02
N SER A 370 -20.54 5.16 -10.04
CA SER A 370 -21.07 6.49 -9.75
C SER A 370 -22.26 6.88 -10.61
N ARG A 371 -22.36 6.34 -11.83
CA ARG A 371 -23.45 6.67 -12.77
C ARG A 371 -24.59 5.67 -12.76
N VAL A 372 -24.34 4.43 -12.38
CA VAL A 372 -25.34 3.35 -12.52
C VAL A 372 -25.98 2.95 -11.20
N LEU A 373 -25.31 3.20 -10.06
CA LEU A 373 -25.83 2.89 -8.73
C LEU A 373 -25.87 4.12 -7.84
N THR A 374 -24.73 4.61 -7.38
CA THR A 374 -24.64 5.78 -6.52
C THR A 374 -23.29 6.47 -6.68
N GLN A 375 -23.31 7.80 -6.71
CA GLN A 375 -22.09 8.60 -6.85
C GLN A 375 -21.09 8.31 -5.74
N GLY A 376 -19.81 8.16 -6.11
CA GLY A 376 -18.73 7.85 -5.18
C GLY A 376 -18.56 6.38 -4.85
N LEU A 377 -19.34 5.48 -5.48
CA LEU A 377 -19.18 4.02 -5.35
C LEU A 377 -18.29 3.48 -6.46
N SER A 378 -17.27 2.71 -6.10
CA SER A 378 -16.42 1.98 -7.04
C SER A 378 -16.02 0.62 -6.47
N GLY A 379 -15.54 -0.27 -7.31
CA GLY A 379 -15.07 -1.57 -6.83
C GLY A 379 -14.24 -2.30 -7.87
N TYR A 380 -13.60 -3.37 -7.43
CA TYR A 380 -12.88 -4.29 -8.32
C TYR A 380 -13.00 -5.74 -7.88
N PHE A 381 -12.83 -6.61 -8.85
CA PHE A 381 -12.54 -8.02 -8.69
C PHE A 381 -11.20 -8.33 -9.37
N LYS A 382 -10.36 -9.15 -8.73
CA LYS A 382 -9.14 -9.69 -9.31
C LYS A 382 -9.01 -11.17 -8.97
N PHE A 383 -8.41 -11.93 -9.87
CA PHE A 383 -7.96 -13.28 -9.63
C PHE A 383 -6.53 -13.43 -10.10
N ALA A 384 -5.68 -14.00 -9.26
CA ALA A 384 -4.31 -14.34 -9.60
C ALA A 384 -4.03 -15.82 -9.29
N TRP A 385 -3.15 -16.43 -10.10
CA TRP A 385 -2.70 -17.80 -9.92
C TRP A 385 -1.21 -17.92 -10.11
N GLY A 386 -0.52 -18.60 -9.17
CA GLY A 386 0.93 -18.80 -9.17
C GLY A 386 1.30 -20.27 -9.08
N THR A 387 2.29 -20.67 -9.88
CA THR A 387 2.80 -22.05 -10.01
C THR A 387 4.31 -22.09 -9.96
N ASP A 388 4.88 -23.28 -9.88
CA ASP A 388 6.31 -23.56 -9.96
C ASP A 388 7.16 -22.94 -8.85
N ALA A 389 6.55 -22.36 -7.81
CA ALA A 389 7.26 -21.80 -6.69
C ALA A 389 8.08 -22.88 -5.96
N ILE A 390 9.23 -22.46 -5.42
CA ILE A 390 10.09 -23.32 -4.60
C ILE A 390 10.41 -22.63 -3.27
N ASN A 391 10.69 -23.43 -2.26
CA ASN A 391 11.32 -22.93 -1.04
C ASN A 391 12.79 -22.63 -1.33
N PRO A 392 13.28 -21.39 -1.22
CA PRO A 392 14.66 -21.05 -1.58
C PRO A 392 15.70 -21.73 -0.68
N ALA A 393 15.34 -22.07 0.55
CA ALA A 393 16.23 -22.73 1.51
C ALA A 393 16.39 -24.22 1.26
N THR A 394 15.32 -24.94 0.92
CA THR A 394 15.34 -26.41 0.73
C THR A 394 15.35 -26.84 -0.73
N ARG A 395 15.03 -25.93 -1.66
CA ARG A 395 14.81 -26.15 -3.11
C ARG A 395 13.63 -27.07 -3.41
N ASN A 396 12.85 -27.44 -2.42
CA ASN A 396 11.64 -28.24 -2.61
C ASN A 396 10.54 -27.41 -3.28
N PRO A 397 9.67 -28.04 -4.10
CA PRO A 397 8.47 -27.38 -4.62
C PRO A 397 7.64 -26.78 -3.47
N ALA A 398 7.16 -25.58 -3.67
CA ALA A 398 6.16 -24.95 -2.82
C ALA A 398 4.76 -25.11 -3.43
N PRO A 399 3.70 -25.14 -2.62
CA PRO A 399 2.34 -25.29 -3.11
C PRO A 399 1.95 -24.24 -4.14
N ASN A 400 1.22 -24.63 -5.19
CA ASN A 400 0.54 -23.67 -6.07
C ASN A 400 -0.52 -22.91 -5.28
N GLN A 401 -0.79 -21.67 -5.67
CA GLN A 401 -1.77 -20.83 -4.97
C GLN A 401 -2.58 -19.97 -5.94
N GLY A 402 -3.82 -19.70 -5.55
CA GLY A 402 -4.71 -18.77 -6.23
C GLY A 402 -5.33 -17.82 -5.23
N GLU A 403 -5.51 -16.56 -5.60
CA GLU A 403 -6.17 -15.56 -4.78
C GLU A 403 -7.26 -14.84 -5.54
N TYR A 404 -8.43 -14.73 -4.92
CA TYR A 404 -9.59 -13.98 -5.41
C TYR A 404 -9.78 -12.76 -4.52
N ASP A 405 -9.69 -11.57 -5.10
CA ASP A 405 -9.85 -10.29 -4.40
C ASP A 405 -11.13 -9.60 -4.78
N PHE A 406 -11.82 -9.07 -3.78
CA PHE A 406 -12.97 -8.18 -3.92
C PHE A 406 -12.72 -6.90 -3.13
N ASN A 407 -12.98 -5.76 -3.73
CA ASN A 407 -12.92 -4.47 -3.06
C ASN A 407 -14.09 -3.60 -3.46
N VAL A 408 -14.66 -2.90 -2.48
CA VAL A 408 -15.68 -1.86 -2.68
C VAL A 408 -15.25 -0.63 -1.90
N ASP A 409 -15.24 0.50 -2.58
CA ASP A 409 -14.98 1.82 -2.03
C ASP A 409 -16.22 2.69 -2.15
N TYR A 410 -16.59 3.38 -1.08
CA TYR A 410 -17.69 4.32 -1.07
C TYR A 410 -17.30 5.65 -0.45
N ARG A 411 -17.42 6.73 -1.21
CA ARG A 411 -17.23 8.12 -0.79
C ARG A 411 -18.52 8.87 -0.99
N PRO A 412 -19.38 8.95 0.05
CA PRO A 412 -20.71 9.52 -0.07
C PRO A 412 -20.65 11.03 -0.40
N PRO A 413 -21.14 11.48 -1.57
CA PRO A 413 -21.12 12.88 -1.95
C PRO A 413 -22.22 13.70 -1.30
N TRP A 414 -23.28 13.02 -0.82
CA TRP A 414 -24.48 13.64 -0.25
C TRP A 414 -24.31 14.10 1.21
N ILE A 415 -23.17 13.82 1.83
CA ILE A 415 -22.85 14.31 3.17
C ILE A 415 -22.32 15.75 3.05
N THR A 416 -23.12 16.68 2.56
CA THR A 416 -22.79 18.10 2.45
C THR A 416 -23.91 18.97 2.98
N PRO A 417 -23.61 20.11 3.64
CA PRO A 417 -22.35 20.56 4.26
C PRO A 417 -22.30 20.03 5.68
N THR A 418 -21.40 19.16 6.01
CA THR A 418 -21.39 18.55 7.34
C THR A 418 -19.99 18.18 7.79
N PRO A 419 -19.77 18.05 9.10
CA PRO A 419 -18.51 17.55 9.65
C PRO A 419 -18.13 16.15 9.12
N LEU A 420 -19.05 15.38 8.51
CA LEU A 420 -18.78 14.06 7.94
C LEU A 420 -18.23 14.10 6.51
N ARG A 421 -18.10 15.27 5.89
CA ARG A 421 -17.40 15.42 4.61
C ARG A 421 -15.98 14.93 4.77
N GLY A 422 -15.47 14.11 3.84
CA GLY A 422 -14.19 13.43 3.97
C GLY A 422 -14.30 11.99 4.46
N LEU A 423 -15.53 11.51 4.71
CA LEU A 423 -15.78 10.10 5.02
C LEU A 423 -15.51 9.23 3.79
N TRP A 424 -14.79 8.15 4.00
CA TRP A 424 -14.52 7.12 3.02
C TRP A 424 -14.60 5.74 3.68
N ILE A 425 -15.40 4.85 3.09
CA ILE A 425 -15.62 3.49 3.57
C ILE A 425 -15.07 2.52 2.52
N ARG A 426 -14.27 1.55 2.96
CA ARG A 426 -13.74 0.48 2.13
C ARG A 426 -14.08 -0.87 2.75
N ALA A 427 -14.63 -1.77 1.95
CA ALA A 427 -14.77 -3.19 2.27
C ALA A 427 -13.89 -4.02 1.33
N ARG A 428 -13.12 -4.95 1.88
CA ARG A 428 -12.23 -5.85 1.13
C ARG A 428 -12.42 -7.28 1.58
N ALA A 429 -12.37 -8.19 0.63
CA ALA A 429 -12.34 -9.63 0.91
C ALA A 429 -11.29 -10.29 -0.01
N ALA A 430 -10.55 -11.23 0.54
CA ALA A 430 -9.67 -12.12 -0.21
C ALA A 430 -9.99 -13.57 0.12
N VAL A 431 -9.92 -14.45 -0.87
CA VAL A 431 -9.99 -15.89 -0.70
C VAL A 431 -8.72 -16.50 -1.29
N LEU A 432 -7.95 -17.17 -0.45
CA LEU A 432 -6.69 -17.82 -0.82
C LEU A 432 -6.90 -19.34 -0.92
N ASP A 433 -6.81 -19.87 -2.13
CA ASP A 433 -6.77 -21.29 -2.42
C ASP A 433 -5.32 -21.73 -2.61
N GLN A 434 -4.83 -22.57 -1.73
CA GLN A 434 -3.47 -23.07 -1.75
C GLN A 434 -3.49 -24.59 -1.75
N GLN A 435 -2.72 -25.20 -2.65
CA GLN A 435 -2.56 -26.64 -2.71
C GLN A 435 -2.05 -27.17 -1.36
N ASP A 436 -2.59 -28.31 -0.92
CA ASP A 436 -2.23 -28.98 0.34
C ASP A 436 -2.49 -28.14 1.63
N ALA A 437 -3.30 -27.09 1.53
CA ALA A 437 -3.70 -26.31 2.69
C ALA A 437 -4.62 -27.08 3.64
N LYS A 438 -4.52 -26.82 4.94
CA LYS A 438 -5.44 -27.38 5.95
C LYS A 438 -6.85 -26.84 5.76
N VAL A 439 -6.96 -25.56 5.42
CA VAL A 439 -8.21 -24.84 5.19
C VAL A 439 -8.02 -23.84 4.05
N THR A 440 -9.09 -23.49 3.37
CA THR A 440 -9.10 -22.33 2.46
C THR A 440 -8.84 -21.09 3.28
N GLY A 441 -7.81 -20.33 2.91
CA GLY A 441 -7.51 -19.04 3.52
C GLY A 441 -8.57 -18.00 3.16
N TYR A 442 -8.91 -17.11 4.06
CA TYR A 442 -9.75 -15.97 3.75
C TYR A 442 -9.35 -14.76 4.56
N GLN A 443 -9.63 -13.60 4.02
CA GLN A 443 -9.39 -12.32 4.67
C GLN A 443 -10.58 -11.40 4.44
N PHE A 444 -10.98 -10.66 5.49
CA PHE A 444 -12.02 -9.66 5.42
C PHE A 444 -11.60 -8.40 6.15
N ARG A 445 -11.83 -7.24 5.53
CA ARG A 445 -11.46 -5.93 6.09
C ARG A 445 -12.61 -4.95 5.88
N ILE A 446 -12.93 -4.17 6.92
CA ILE A 446 -13.77 -2.97 6.83
C ILE A 446 -12.94 -1.81 7.35
N ILE A 447 -12.81 -0.77 6.54
CA ILE A 447 -12.01 0.41 6.84
C ILE A 447 -12.92 1.63 6.68
N ILE A 448 -13.05 2.40 7.76
CA ILE A 448 -13.77 3.65 7.76
C ILE A 448 -12.75 4.75 8.03
N ASN A 449 -12.53 5.63 7.07
CA ASN A 449 -11.64 6.77 7.19
C ASN A 449 -12.45 8.06 7.18
N TRP A 450 -11.97 9.03 7.93
CA TRP A 450 -12.45 10.39 7.89
C TRP A 450 -11.25 11.32 7.99
N GLU A 451 -11.11 12.23 7.01
CA GLU A 451 -9.99 13.15 6.93
C GLU A 451 -10.46 14.57 6.66
N ARG A 452 -9.90 15.53 7.39
CA ARG A 452 -10.21 16.96 7.26
C ARG A 452 -9.01 17.83 7.58
N ASP A 453 -8.91 18.91 6.83
CA ASP A 453 -8.14 20.05 7.23
C ASP A 453 -8.95 20.84 8.26
N LEU A 454 -8.32 21.16 9.39
CA LEU A 454 -9.03 21.80 10.49
C LEU A 454 -9.21 23.31 10.26
N PHE A 455 -8.22 23.96 9.61
CA PHE A 455 -8.26 25.38 9.29
C PHE A 455 -7.25 25.79 8.21
#